data_7f740bb694208f0114982bdb88605c52
#
_entry.id   7f740bb694208f0114982bdb88605c52
#
_cell.length_a   1.000
_cell.length_b   1.000
_cell.length_c   1.000
_cell.angle_alpha   90.00
_cell.angle_beta   90.00
_cell.angle_gamma   90.00
#
_symmetry.space_group_name_H-M   'P 1'
#
loop_
_entity.id
_entity.type
_entity.pdbx_description
1 polymer ?
#
loop_
_entity_poly.entity_id
_entity_poly.type
_entity_poly.pdbx_seq_one_letter_code
_entity_poly.pdbx_strand_id
1 'polypeptide(L)'
;MEITVLCWNLFHGRDFPPDPELRSWRSRFLRLNESNETHVQVNRDLTPEFGTLLASAAWDIAMLQECPPRFAGPLARASGAEYHRVFTSRNELGFWRAALARQNPDLMASGEGGSNTTLVRVPGKLGGIAERRELEIHAGEPERRSMAFTRTASGVCVCNLHATNDKPALAVADVLLAAEAATGWAAGAPLIFGGDLNLRPAEDPELFARLASDFGLASPTTGRRAIDHVLVRGLKVVAAPTQWPPEKRELPLDGKALRLSDHAPVEARFARQDPPVLAN
;
A
#
# COMPACT_ATOMS: atom_id res chain seq x y z
N MET A 1 19.51 3.24 -13.23
CA MET A 1 18.24 2.48 -13.32
C MET A 1 17.17 3.23 -12.56
N GLU A 2 16.10 3.64 -13.24
CA GLU A 2 14.93 4.26 -12.61
C GLU A 2 13.95 3.19 -12.13
N ILE A 3 13.28 3.46 -10.99
CA ILE A 3 12.32 2.59 -10.33
C ILE A 3 11.04 3.38 -10.09
N THR A 4 9.93 2.89 -10.60
CA THR A 4 8.60 3.45 -10.33
C THR A 4 7.96 2.66 -9.19
N VAL A 5 7.54 3.37 -8.16
CA VAL A 5 6.90 2.81 -6.95
C VAL A 5 5.46 3.28 -6.89
N LEU A 6 4.55 2.35 -6.66
CA LEU A 6 3.16 2.60 -6.35
C LEU A 6 2.89 2.20 -4.89
N CYS A 7 2.29 3.09 -4.10
CA CYS A 7 1.83 2.80 -2.74
C CYS A 7 0.32 3.00 -2.69
N TRP A 8 -0.42 2.01 -2.18
CA TRP A 8 -1.88 2.08 -2.17
C TRP A 8 -2.52 1.24 -1.07
N ASN A 9 -3.26 1.87 -0.18
CA ASN A 9 -4.19 1.19 0.71
C ASN A 9 -5.43 0.77 -0.08
N LEU A 10 -5.77 -0.53 -0.09
CA LEU A 10 -6.85 -1.10 -0.93
C LEU A 10 -8.22 -1.07 -0.25
N PHE A 11 -8.34 -0.51 0.94
CA PHE A 11 -9.59 -0.44 1.68
C PHE A 11 -10.30 -1.80 1.77
N HIS A 12 -9.56 -2.84 2.12
CA HIS A 12 -10.05 -4.22 2.14
C HIS A 12 -10.67 -4.71 0.82
N GLY A 13 -10.24 -4.14 -0.32
CA GLY A 13 -10.71 -4.51 -1.66
C GLY A 13 -12.11 -3.99 -2.00
N ARG A 14 -12.51 -2.88 -1.41
CA ARG A 14 -13.80 -2.22 -1.66
C ARG A 14 -13.67 -1.02 -2.58
N ASP A 15 -14.78 -0.63 -3.16
CA ASP A 15 -14.95 0.67 -3.79
C ASP A 15 -15.25 1.77 -2.76
N PHE A 16 -15.11 3.03 -3.18
CA PHE A 16 -15.43 4.19 -2.36
C PHE A 16 -15.87 5.35 -3.25
N PRO A 17 -17.16 5.39 -3.64
CA PRO A 17 -17.69 6.48 -4.45
C PRO A 17 -17.56 7.82 -3.69
N PRO A 18 -17.40 8.96 -4.42
CA PRO A 18 -17.24 10.26 -3.80
C PRO A 18 -18.49 10.72 -3.06
N ASP A 19 -19.67 10.30 -3.55
CA ASP A 19 -20.95 10.73 -3.00
C ASP A 19 -21.35 9.88 -1.80
N PRO A 20 -21.52 10.49 -0.61
CA PRO A 20 -21.94 9.77 0.60
C PRO A 20 -23.28 9.04 0.46
N GLU A 21 -24.16 9.53 -0.42
CA GLU A 21 -25.48 8.94 -0.69
C GLU A 21 -25.40 7.52 -1.24
N LEU A 22 -24.30 7.20 -1.96
CA LEU A 22 -24.05 5.87 -2.50
C LEU A 22 -23.50 4.87 -1.48
N ARG A 23 -23.35 5.26 -0.22
CA ARG A 23 -22.81 4.41 0.85
C ARG A 23 -23.86 4.16 1.94
N SER A 24 -25.06 3.81 1.51
CA SER A 24 -26.19 3.64 2.41
C SER A 24 -26.12 2.29 3.16
N TRP A 25 -26.98 2.16 4.18
CA TRP A 25 -27.15 0.89 4.89
C TRP A 25 -27.69 -0.23 3.97
N ARG A 26 -28.35 0.10 2.86
CA ARG A 26 -28.90 -0.85 1.88
C ARG A 26 -27.80 -1.65 1.21
N SER A 27 -26.73 -0.99 0.76
CA SER A 27 -25.55 -1.68 0.23
C SER A 27 -25.04 -2.70 1.24
N ARG A 28 -24.81 -2.28 2.49
CA ARG A 28 -24.27 -3.14 3.54
C ARG A 28 -25.14 -4.36 3.87
N PHE A 29 -26.41 -4.13 4.18
CA PHE A 29 -27.27 -5.17 4.77
C PHE A 29 -28.10 -5.91 3.73
N LEU A 30 -28.55 -5.23 2.68
CA LEU A 30 -29.37 -5.83 1.62
C LEU A 30 -28.55 -6.27 0.41
N ARG A 31 -27.25 -5.98 0.40
CA ARG A 31 -26.31 -6.30 -0.69
C ARG A 31 -26.76 -5.71 -2.04
N LEU A 32 -27.27 -4.52 -2.01
CA LEU A 32 -27.71 -3.80 -3.19
C LEU A 32 -26.59 -2.89 -3.70
N ASN A 33 -26.42 -2.87 -5.01
CA ASN A 33 -25.62 -1.84 -5.66
C ASN A 33 -26.41 -0.53 -5.67
N GLU A 34 -25.70 0.58 -5.51
CA GLU A 34 -26.27 1.93 -5.54
C GLU A 34 -25.60 2.72 -6.67
N SER A 35 -26.34 3.65 -7.26
CA SER A 35 -25.77 4.50 -8.31
C SER A 35 -26.49 5.83 -8.41
N ASN A 36 -25.76 6.86 -8.82
CA ASN A 36 -26.29 8.15 -9.25
C ASN A 36 -25.99 8.38 -10.76
N GLU A 37 -25.98 9.62 -11.21
CA GLU A 37 -25.69 9.96 -12.61
C GLU A 37 -24.25 9.68 -13.01
N THR A 38 -23.29 9.78 -12.10
CA THR A 38 -21.85 9.74 -12.38
C THR A 38 -21.15 8.50 -11.85
N HIS A 39 -21.55 8.01 -10.69
CA HIS A 39 -20.84 6.93 -9.98
C HIS A 39 -21.75 5.76 -9.61
N VAL A 40 -21.11 4.62 -9.41
CA VAL A 40 -21.74 3.40 -8.89
C VAL A 40 -20.97 2.91 -7.66
N GLN A 41 -21.73 2.40 -6.69
CA GLN A 41 -21.23 1.59 -5.57
C GLN A 41 -21.69 0.15 -5.79
N VAL A 42 -20.79 -0.81 -5.57
CA VAL A 42 -21.09 -2.22 -5.75
C VAL A 42 -20.66 -3.04 -4.53
N ASN A 43 -21.52 -3.96 -4.12
CA ASN A 43 -21.23 -4.84 -2.98
C ASN A 43 -20.89 -6.26 -3.50
N ARG A 44 -19.73 -6.42 -4.13
CA ARG A 44 -19.21 -7.67 -4.68
C ARG A 44 -17.69 -7.72 -4.62
N ASP A 45 -17.13 -8.88 -4.92
CA ASP A 45 -15.68 -9.04 -5.08
C ASP A 45 -15.14 -8.18 -6.23
N LEU A 46 -14.18 -7.30 -5.93
CA LEU A 46 -13.55 -6.37 -6.87
C LEU A 46 -12.10 -6.77 -7.23
N THR A 47 -11.70 -8.01 -6.93
CA THR A 47 -10.37 -8.52 -7.30
C THR A 47 -10.04 -8.29 -8.79
N PRO A 48 -10.97 -8.51 -9.76
CA PRO A 48 -10.70 -8.25 -11.18
C PRO A 48 -10.42 -6.79 -11.48
N GLU A 49 -11.18 -5.88 -10.88
CA GLU A 49 -11.06 -4.43 -11.10
C GLU A 49 -9.72 -3.89 -10.56
N PHE A 50 -9.36 -4.26 -9.33
CA PHE A 50 -8.04 -3.95 -8.77
C PHE A 50 -6.93 -4.55 -9.64
N GLY A 51 -7.10 -5.78 -10.10
CA GLY A 51 -6.16 -6.44 -11.01
C GLY A 51 -5.99 -5.70 -12.33
N THR A 52 -7.08 -5.26 -12.96
CA THR A 52 -7.07 -4.49 -14.20
C THR A 52 -6.34 -3.16 -14.02
N LEU A 53 -6.63 -2.44 -12.94
CA LEU A 53 -5.99 -1.16 -12.67
C LEU A 53 -4.48 -1.33 -12.44
N LEU A 54 -4.07 -2.30 -11.62
CA LEU A 54 -2.66 -2.58 -11.38
C LEU A 54 -1.93 -3.07 -12.65
N ALA A 55 -2.59 -3.85 -13.49
CA ALA A 55 -2.00 -4.34 -14.74
C ALA A 55 -1.75 -3.21 -15.74
N SER A 56 -2.68 -2.24 -15.84
CA SER A 56 -2.59 -1.11 -16.76
C SER A 56 -1.61 -0.02 -16.34
N ALA A 57 -1.30 0.07 -15.04
CA ALA A 57 -0.41 1.09 -14.50
C ALA A 57 1.08 0.75 -14.71
N ALA A 58 1.90 1.76 -14.89
CA ALA A 58 3.36 1.61 -15.04
C ALA A 58 4.03 1.71 -13.66
N TRP A 59 4.38 0.57 -13.08
CA TRP A 59 5.15 0.49 -11.84
C TRP A 59 6.12 -0.70 -11.88
N ASP A 60 7.16 -0.67 -11.06
CA ASP A 60 8.11 -1.77 -10.87
C ASP A 60 7.87 -2.47 -9.53
N ILE A 61 7.46 -1.68 -8.52
CA ILE A 61 7.12 -2.13 -7.16
C ILE A 61 5.76 -1.54 -6.80
N ALA A 62 4.85 -2.37 -6.30
CA ALA A 62 3.61 -1.89 -5.67
C ALA A 62 3.57 -2.32 -4.20
N MET A 63 3.38 -1.35 -3.31
CA MET A 63 3.23 -1.51 -1.86
C MET A 63 1.76 -1.36 -1.52
N LEU A 64 1.10 -2.46 -1.17
CA LEU A 64 -0.34 -2.50 -0.94
C LEU A 64 -0.62 -2.72 0.56
N GLN A 65 -1.47 -1.88 1.15
CA GLN A 65 -1.96 -1.99 2.52
C GLN A 65 -3.44 -2.36 2.53
N GLU A 66 -3.97 -2.86 3.63
CA GLU A 66 -5.32 -3.43 3.72
C GLU A 66 -5.66 -4.38 2.56
N CYS A 67 -4.64 -4.98 1.96
CA CYS A 67 -4.83 -5.93 0.87
C CYS A 67 -5.50 -7.19 1.43
N PRO A 68 -6.71 -7.57 0.94
CA PRO A 68 -7.32 -8.81 1.38
C PRO A 68 -6.36 -9.99 1.13
N PRO A 69 -6.19 -10.91 2.08
CA PRO A 69 -5.26 -12.03 1.91
C PRO A 69 -5.47 -12.83 0.61
N ARG A 70 -6.71 -12.94 0.15
CA ARG A 70 -7.07 -13.62 -1.08
C ARG A 70 -6.69 -12.87 -2.36
N PHE A 71 -6.42 -11.55 -2.29
CA PHE A 71 -6.09 -10.72 -3.46
C PHE A 71 -4.64 -10.89 -3.93
N ALA A 72 -3.70 -11.13 -3.04
CA ALA A 72 -2.26 -11.10 -3.34
C ALA A 72 -1.87 -11.93 -4.58
N GLY A 73 -2.26 -13.20 -4.63
CA GLY A 73 -1.98 -14.06 -5.77
C GLY A 73 -2.68 -13.66 -7.08
N PRO A 74 -4.00 -13.40 -7.08
CA PRO A 74 -4.69 -12.87 -8.26
C PRO A 74 -4.13 -11.55 -8.79
N LEU A 75 -3.84 -10.57 -7.91
CA LEU A 75 -3.25 -9.28 -8.31
C LEU A 75 -1.85 -9.45 -8.91
N ALA A 76 -1.02 -10.30 -8.29
CA ALA A 76 0.30 -10.63 -8.82
C ALA A 76 0.21 -11.25 -10.23
N ARG A 77 -0.68 -12.21 -10.43
CA ARG A 77 -0.89 -12.82 -11.77
C ARG A 77 -1.39 -11.81 -12.80
N ALA A 78 -2.38 -11.00 -12.44
CA ALA A 78 -2.95 -10.01 -13.36
C ALA A 78 -1.93 -8.97 -13.82
N SER A 79 -1.00 -8.59 -12.94
CA SER A 79 0.02 -7.57 -13.21
C SER A 79 1.38 -8.13 -13.64
N GLY A 80 1.54 -9.44 -13.79
CA GLY A 80 2.82 -10.05 -14.12
C GLY A 80 3.87 -9.79 -13.05
N ALA A 81 3.57 -10.13 -11.80
CA ALA A 81 4.44 -9.83 -10.66
C ALA A 81 4.63 -11.03 -9.74
N GLU A 82 5.74 -11.05 -9.03
CA GLU A 82 5.90 -11.82 -7.80
C GLU A 82 5.34 -11.03 -6.62
N TYR A 83 4.96 -11.73 -5.55
CA TYR A 83 4.47 -11.06 -4.36
C TYR A 83 5.10 -11.58 -3.07
N HIS A 84 5.15 -10.70 -2.09
CA HIS A 84 5.38 -10.98 -0.68
C HIS A 84 4.22 -10.41 0.12
N ARG A 85 3.58 -11.26 0.93
CA ARG A 85 2.43 -10.89 1.75
C ARG A 85 2.71 -11.18 3.20
N VAL A 86 2.48 -10.18 4.06
CA VAL A 86 2.56 -10.28 5.51
C VAL A 86 1.20 -9.95 6.10
N PHE A 87 0.68 -10.83 6.93
CA PHE A 87 -0.60 -10.62 7.60
C PHE A 87 -0.51 -9.55 8.66
N THR A 88 -1.54 -8.70 8.76
CA THR A 88 -1.65 -7.66 9.78
C THR A 88 -2.62 -8.07 10.88
N SER A 89 -3.90 -7.75 10.79
CA SER A 89 -4.90 -8.05 11.81
C SER A 89 -5.97 -9.02 11.34
N ARG A 90 -6.72 -9.62 12.27
CA ARG A 90 -7.97 -10.37 12.04
C ARG A 90 -7.88 -11.56 11.07
N ASN A 91 -6.71 -12.14 10.89
CA ASN A 91 -6.50 -13.23 9.92
C ASN A 91 -6.87 -14.63 10.46
N GLU A 92 -7.46 -14.71 11.63
CA GLU A 92 -7.96 -15.96 12.21
C GLU A 92 -9.20 -16.45 11.46
N LEU A 93 -9.35 -17.79 11.30
CA LEU A 93 -10.43 -18.41 10.51
C LEU A 93 -10.51 -17.90 9.05
N GLY A 94 -9.36 -17.62 8.43
CA GLY A 94 -9.25 -16.92 7.14
C GLY A 94 -10.10 -17.48 6.01
N PHE A 95 -10.26 -18.81 5.91
CA PHE A 95 -11.08 -19.42 4.85
C PHE A 95 -12.57 -19.03 4.96
N TRP A 96 -13.15 -19.11 6.14
CA TRP A 96 -14.56 -18.77 6.36
C TRP A 96 -14.80 -17.25 6.21
N ARG A 97 -13.90 -16.45 6.75
CA ARG A 97 -13.97 -14.99 6.64
C ARG A 97 -13.83 -14.53 5.18
N ALA A 98 -12.92 -15.14 4.41
CA ALA A 98 -12.78 -14.87 2.99
C ALA A 98 -14.03 -15.22 2.18
N ALA A 99 -14.70 -16.34 2.50
CA ALA A 99 -15.95 -16.72 1.86
C ALA A 99 -17.07 -15.71 2.14
N LEU A 100 -17.21 -15.27 3.39
CA LEU A 100 -18.19 -14.25 3.78
C LEU A 100 -17.87 -12.87 3.18
N ALA A 101 -16.59 -12.48 3.17
CA ALA A 101 -16.14 -11.23 2.57
C ALA A 101 -16.40 -11.15 1.07
N ARG A 102 -16.32 -12.27 0.35
CA ARG A 102 -16.69 -12.35 -1.07
C ARG A 102 -18.17 -12.12 -1.32
N GLN A 103 -19.01 -12.57 -0.39
CA GLN A 103 -20.46 -12.47 -0.53
C GLN A 103 -20.99 -11.09 -0.16
N ASN A 104 -20.38 -10.43 0.82
CA ASN A 104 -20.78 -9.09 1.27
C ASN A 104 -19.55 -8.28 1.71
N PRO A 105 -18.77 -7.72 0.76
CA PRO A 105 -17.58 -6.96 1.08
C PRO A 105 -17.84 -5.75 1.98
N ASP A 106 -18.93 -5.02 1.77
CA ASP A 106 -19.25 -3.81 2.55
C ASP A 106 -19.43 -4.07 4.05
N LEU A 107 -19.89 -5.26 4.39
CA LEU A 107 -20.08 -5.65 5.79
C LEU A 107 -18.91 -6.47 6.34
N MET A 108 -18.34 -7.35 5.52
CA MET A 108 -17.48 -8.44 5.99
C MET A 108 -16.02 -8.32 5.56
N ALA A 109 -15.67 -7.43 4.61
CA ALA A 109 -14.30 -7.38 4.08
C ALA A 109 -13.26 -7.04 5.15
N SER A 110 -13.55 -6.09 6.03
CA SER A 110 -12.67 -5.77 7.16
C SER A 110 -12.50 -6.93 8.14
N GLY A 111 -13.50 -7.81 8.24
CA GLY A 111 -13.47 -9.03 9.06
C GLY A 111 -12.57 -10.14 8.49
N GLU A 112 -12.28 -10.15 7.18
CA GLU A 112 -11.29 -11.04 6.57
C GLU A 112 -9.88 -10.76 7.08
N GLY A 113 -9.65 -9.55 7.56
CA GLY A 113 -8.35 -9.03 7.92
C GLY A 113 -7.62 -8.41 6.73
N GLY A 114 -6.48 -7.82 7.02
CA GLY A 114 -5.64 -7.17 6.04
C GLY A 114 -4.27 -7.83 5.90
N SER A 115 -3.55 -7.43 4.88
CA SER A 115 -2.14 -7.74 4.72
C SER A 115 -1.39 -6.56 4.13
N ASN A 116 -0.10 -6.46 4.46
CA ASN A 116 0.86 -5.65 3.72
C ASN A 116 1.43 -6.53 2.61
N THR A 117 1.06 -6.24 1.37
CA THR A 117 1.48 -7.01 0.20
C THR A 117 2.39 -6.16 -0.68
N THR A 118 3.60 -6.64 -0.93
CA THR A 118 4.53 -6.02 -1.88
C THR A 118 4.54 -6.83 -3.16
N LEU A 119 4.30 -6.18 -4.30
CA LEU A 119 4.41 -6.77 -5.64
C LEU A 119 5.68 -6.26 -6.32
N VAL A 120 6.38 -7.12 -7.04
CA VAL A 120 7.54 -6.76 -7.88
C VAL A 120 7.31 -7.35 -9.27
N ARG A 121 7.30 -6.51 -10.30
CA ARG A 121 7.07 -6.98 -11.69
C ARG A 121 8.14 -7.92 -12.19
N VAL A 122 7.70 -8.99 -12.90
CA VAL A 122 8.55 -10.01 -13.51
C VAL A 122 7.94 -10.42 -14.87
N PRO A 123 8.70 -10.41 -15.97
CA PRO A 123 10.08 -9.95 -16.05
C PRO A 123 10.19 -8.43 -15.85
N GLY A 124 11.26 -7.99 -15.20
CA GLY A 124 11.47 -6.59 -14.91
C GLY A 124 12.91 -6.28 -14.49
N LYS A 125 13.24 -5.00 -14.46
CA LYS A 125 14.60 -4.51 -14.16
C LYS A 125 15.08 -4.80 -12.73
N LEU A 126 14.19 -5.20 -11.83
CA LEU A 126 14.53 -5.56 -10.45
C LEU A 126 14.80 -7.06 -10.26
N GLY A 127 14.50 -7.90 -11.27
CA GLY A 127 14.82 -9.33 -11.30
C GLY A 127 13.99 -10.20 -10.34
N GLY A 128 12.84 -9.69 -9.86
CA GLY A 128 11.96 -10.41 -8.93
C GLY A 128 12.37 -10.28 -7.45
N ILE A 129 11.81 -11.13 -6.60
CA ILE A 129 11.99 -11.11 -5.14
C ILE A 129 13.02 -12.16 -4.72
N ALA A 130 14.17 -11.70 -4.19
CA ALA A 130 15.25 -12.56 -3.71
C ALA A 130 15.09 -12.95 -2.22
N GLU A 131 14.56 -12.05 -1.37
CA GLU A 131 14.40 -12.31 0.07
C GLU A 131 13.07 -11.76 0.57
N ARG A 132 12.47 -12.51 1.51
CA ARG A 132 11.22 -12.16 2.18
C ARG A 132 11.41 -12.32 3.67
N ARG A 133 11.08 -11.28 4.44
CA ARG A 133 11.02 -11.31 5.91
C ARG A 133 9.80 -10.54 6.40
N GLU A 134 9.40 -10.81 7.61
CA GLU A 134 8.36 -10.08 8.33
C GLU A 134 8.85 -9.66 9.70
N LEU A 135 8.30 -8.57 10.20
CA LEU A 135 8.50 -8.11 11.56
C LEU A 135 7.15 -7.74 12.15
N GLU A 136 6.81 -8.36 13.27
CA GLU A 136 5.71 -7.90 14.09
C GLU A 136 6.14 -6.63 14.83
N ILE A 137 5.48 -5.51 14.48
CA ILE A 137 5.74 -4.20 15.08
C ILE A 137 4.98 -4.08 16.39
N HIS A 138 3.74 -4.58 16.40
CA HIS A 138 2.82 -4.48 17.51
C HIS A 138 1.94 -5.73 17.60
N ALA A 139 1.96 -6.41 18.74
CA ALA A 139 1.40 -7.74 18.89
C ALA A 139 -0.11 -7.79 19.18
N GLY A 140 -0.72 -6.70 19.65
CA GLY A 140 -2.07 -6.77 20.21
C GLY A 140 -2.93 -5.53 20.05
N GLU A 141 -3.16 -4.82 21.13
CA GLU A 141 -4.09 -3.70 21.18
C GLU A 141 -3.55 -2.40 20.54
N PRO A 142 -4.29 -1.69 19.67
CA PRO A 142 -5.65 -2.00 19.24
C PRO A 142 -5.75 -3.12 18.22
N GLU A 143 -4.72 -3.37 17.42
CA GLU A 143 -4.63 -4.40 16.40
C GLU A 143 -3.16 -4.77 16.16
N ARG A 144 -2.89 -6.03 15.80
CA ARG A 144 -1.56 -6.45 15.40
C ARG A 144 -1.09 -5.65 14.17
N ARG A 145 0.13 -5.15 14.22
CA ARG A 145 0.81 -4.51 13.08
C ARG A 145 2.07 -5.29 12.73
N SER A 146 2.28 -5.48 11.46
CA SER A 146 3.46 -6.18 10.94
C SER A 146 3.97 -5.47 9.69
N MET A 147 5.28 -5.47 9.47
CA MET A 147 5.93 -4.89 8.30
C MET A 147 6.46 -5.99 7.39
N ALA A 148 6.26 -5.83 6.09
CA ALA A 148 6.85 -6.70 5.07
C ALA A 148 8.21 -6.17 4.64
N PHE A 149 9.25 -7.00 4.73
CA PHE A 149 10.59 -6.73 4.21
C PHE A 149 10.82 -7.54 2.93
N THR A 150 10.98 -6.87 1.83
CA THR A 150 11.16 -7.48 0.51
C THR A 150 12.47 -7.00 -0.11
N ARG A 151 13.41 -7.89 -0.40
CA ARG A 151 14.61 -7.57 -1.16
C ARG A 151 14.48 -8.10 -2.57
N THR A 152 14.70 -7.24 -3.56
CA THR A 152 14.70 -7.62 -4.96
C THR A 152 16.03 -8.27 -5.35
N ALA A 153 16.08 -9.01 -6.45
CA ALA A 153 17.31 -9.60 -6.97
C ALA A 153 18.36 -8.54 -7.36
N SER A 154 17.93 -7.32 -7.73
CA SER A 154 18.82 -6.18 -7.94
C SER A 154 19.37 -5.55 -6.65
N GLY A 155 19.00 -6.05 -5.47
CA GLY A 155 19.44 -5.58 -4.16
C GLY A 155 18.70 -4.37 -3.60
N VAL A 156 17.60 -3.93 -4.21
CA VAL A 156 16.74 -2.89 -3.65
C VAL A 156 15.90 -3.49 -2.52
N CYS A 157 15.92 -2.85 -1.36
CA CYS A 157 15.12 -3.20 -0.20
C CYS A 157 13.81 -2.41 -0.19
N VAL A 158 12.71 -3.06 0.16
CA VAL A 158 11.37 -2.48 0.26
C VAL A 158 10.77 -2.86 1.60
N CYS A 159 10.32 -1.88 2.37
CA CYS A 159 9.64 -2.08 3.64
C CYS A 159 8.25 -1.45 3.56
N ASN A 160 7.23 -2.30 3.60
CA ASN A 160 5.83 -1.94 3.46
C ASN A 160 5.11 -2.07 4.79
N LEU A 161 4.63 -0.94 5.33
CA LEU A 161 3.98 -0.81 6.63
C LEU A 161 2.57 -0.23 6.49
N HIS A 162 1.65 -0.73 7.30
CA HIS A 162 0.43 -0.04 7.67
C HIS A 162 0.47 0.19 9.18
N ALA A 163 0.72 1.44 9.59
CA ALA A 163 0.85 1.82 11.00
C ALA A 163 -0.52 1.90 11.70
N THR A 164 -0.51 2.02 13.00
CA THR A 164 -1.73 2.11 13.81
C THR A 164 -2.58 3.32 13.40
N ASN A 165 -3.88 3.09 13.24
CA ASN A 165 -4.87 4.14 12.99
C ASN A 165 -5.45 4.68 14.31
N ASP A 166 -5.98 5.93 14.28
CA ASP A 166 -6.69 6.60 15.38
C ASP A 166 -5.94 6.77 16.71
N LYS A 167 -4.65 6.43 16.75
CA LYS A 167 -3.77 6.61 17.92
C LYS A 167 -2.41 7.18 17.49
N PRO A 168 -2.28 8.50 17.27
CA PRO A 168 -1.07 9.11 16.69
C PRO A 168 0.22 8.75 17.44
N ALA A 169 0.21 8.76 18.77
CA ALA A 169 1.40 8.41 19.56
C ALA A 169 1.87 6.97 19.32
N LEU A 170 0.93 6.03 19.13
CA LEU A 170 1.27 4.64 18.82
C LEU A 170 1.74 4.52 17.37
N ALA A 171 1.11 5.21 16.43
CA ALA A 171 1.56 5.27 15.04
C ALA A 171 3.00 5.81 14.92
N VAL A 172 3.34 6.84 15.68
CA VAL A 172 4.73 7.36 15.77
C VAL A 172 5.69 6.29 16.26
N ALA A 173 5.32 5.55 17.31
CA ALA A 173 6.16 4.47 17.86
C ALA A 173 6.33 3.34 16.84
N ASP A 174 5.25 2.92 16.17
CA ASP A 174 5.27 1.90 15.11
C ASP A 174 6.23 2.30 13.98
N VAL A 175 6.12 3.54 13.49
CA VAL A 175 6.92 4.04 12.37
C VAL A 175 8.40 4.15 12.75
N LEU A 176 8.74 4.60 13.96
CA LEU A 176 10.14 4.68 14.40
C LEU A 176 10.77 3.31 14.57
N LEU A 177 10.06 2.36 15.19
CA LEU A 177 10.53 0.98 15.32
C LEU A 177 10.72 0.33 13.94
N ALA A 178 9.77 0.56 13.04
CA ALA A 178 9.83 0.07 11.67
C ALA A 178 11.01 0.66 10.89
N ALA A 179 11.28 1.96 11.04
CA ALA A 179 12.39 2.65 10.38
C ALA A 179 13.75 2.14 10.87
N GLU A 180 13.91 1.93 12.18
CA GLU A 180 15.11 1.35 12.78
C GLU A 180 15.37 -0.06 12.22
N ALA A 181 14.37 -0.93 12.27
CA ALA A 181 14.47 -2.28 11.77
C ALA A 181 14.75 -2.33 10.24
N ALA A 182 14.09 -1.46 9.45
CA ALA A 182 14.28 -1.38 8.01
C ALA A 182 15.70 -0.95 7.63
N THR A 183 16.21 0.08 8.30
CA THR A 183 17.54 0.61 8.03
C THR A 183 18.64 -0.35 8.46
N GLY A 184 18.47 -1.04 9.60
CA GLY A 184 19.34 -2.11 10.07
C GLY A 184 19.37 -3.30 9.08
N TRP A 185 18.19 -3.78 8.65
CA TRP A 185 18.11 -4.88 7.68
C TRP A 185 18.67 -4.53 6.31
N ALA A 186 18.43 -3.31 5.81
CA ALA A 186 18.94 -2.88 4.53
C ALA A 186 20.49 -2.83 4.50
N ALA A 187 21.14 -2.61 5.65
CA ALA A 187 22.60 -2.66 5.80
C ALA A 187 23.37 -1.85 4.73
N GLY A 188 22.90 -0.63 4.45
CA GLY A 188 23.50 0.26 3.43
C GLY A 188 22.97 0.06 2.01
N ALA A 189 22.21 -0.98 1.71
CA ALA A 189 21.56 -1.15 0.41
C ALA A 189 20.49 -0.04 0.19
N PRO A 190 20.15 0.27 -1.08
CA PRO A 190 19.07 1.17 -1.41
C PRO A 190 17.75 0.70 -0.77
N LEU A 191 17.06 1.60 -0.07
CA LEU A 191 15.86 1.29 0.70
C LEU A 191 14.70 2.18 0.28
N ILE A 192 13.56 1.56 0.06
CA ILE A 192 12.23 2.18 -0.08
C ILE A 192 11.45 1.79 1.17
N PHE A 193 10.97 2.79 1.90
CA PHE A 193 10.21 2.61 3.15
C PHE A 193 8.92 3.41 3.06
N GLY A 194 7.81 2.84 3.44
CA GLY A 194 6.55 3.56 3.47
C GLY A 194 5.34 2.66 3.54
N GLY A 195 4.23 3.19 3.10
CA GLY A 195 2.90 2.61 3.21
C GLY A 195 1.91 3.64 3.72
N ASP A 196 0.82 3.16 4.28
CA ASP A 196 -0.11 3.97 5.07
C ASP A 196 0.45 4.13 6.49
N LEU A 197 1.10 5.27 6.73
CA LEU A 197 1.71 5.54 8.03
C LEU A 197 0.71 6.15 9.03
N ASN A 198 -0.50 6.52 8.60
CA ASN A 198 -1.54 7.17 9.42
C ASN A 198 -1.07 8.46 10.13
N LEU A 199 0.01 9.08 9.64
CA LEU A 199 0.63 10.29 10.20
C LEU A 199 0.79 11.35 9.13
N ARG A 200 0.52 12.60 9.51
CA ARG A 200 0.49 13.73 8.58
C ARG A 200 1.69 14.64 8.82
N PRO A 201 2.45 15.02 7.77
CA PRO A 201 3.59 15.93 7.92
C PRO A 201 3.26 17.27 8.57
N ALA A 202 2.01 17.74 8.44
CA ALA A 202 1.57 18.98 9.09
C ALA A 202 1.31 18.85 10.59
N GLU A 203 0.96 17.65 11.05
CA GLU A 203 0.61 17.34 12.45
C GLU A 203 1.80 16.75 13.22
N ASP A 204 2.66 15.99 12.50
CA ASP A 204 3.81 15.27 13.08
C ASP A 204 5.15 15.66 12.42
N PRO A 205 5.49 16.96 12.27
CA PRO A 205 6.69 17.40 11.55
C PRO A 205 7.99 16.86 12.16
N GLU A 206 8.03 16.69 13.48
CA GLU A 206 9.20 16.17 14.21
C GLU A 206 9.50 14.71 13.83
N LEU A 207 8.48 13.89 13.61
CA LEU A 207 8.67 12.52 13.16
C LEU A 207 9.36 12.49 11.80
N PHE A 208 8.86 13.26 10.82
CA PHE A 208 9.46 13.28 9.48
C PHE A 208 10.88 13.87 9.48
N ALA A 209 11.16 14.84 10.36
CA ALA A 209 12.51 15.32 10.57
C ALA A 209 13.43 14.22 11.14
N ARG A 210 12.98 13.45 12.12
CA ARG A 210 13.70 12.30 12.68
C ARG A 210 13.91 11.18 11.67
N LEU A 211 12.90 10.85 10.85
CA LEU A 211 13.06 9.86 9.78
C LEU A 211 14.18 10.24 8.82
N ALA A 212 14.31 11.54 8.51
CA ALA A 212 15.38 12.05 7.66
C ALA A 212 16.74 12.07 8.38
N SER A 213 16.82 12.61 9.62
CA SER A 213 18.09 12.81 10.34
C SER A 213 18.67 11.51 10.88
N ASP A 214 17.84 10.68 11.54
CA ASP A 214 18.31 9.52 12.29
C ASP A 214 18.44 8.28 11.39
N PHE A 215 17.57 8.16 10.37
CA PHE A 215 17.50 6.97 9.51
C PHE A 215 17.88 7.25 8.05
N GLY A 216 18.04 8.51 7.66
CA GLY A 216 18.28 8.90 6.26
C GLY A 216 17.10 8.63 5.32
N LEU A 217 15.89 8.45 5.87
CA LEU A 217 14.66 8.17 5.15
C LEU A 217 13.97 9.49 4.80
N ALA A 218 14.11 9.94 3.57
CA ALA A 218 13.54 11.19 3.11
C ALA A 218 12.97 11.08 1.70
N SER A 219 11.91 11.82 1.44
CA SER A 219 11.44 12.19 0.12
C SER A 219 10.51 13.41 0.24
N PRO A 220 10.25 14.16 -0.83
CA PRO A 220 9.15 15.12 -0.82
C PRO A 220 7.86 14.44 -0.42
N THR A 221 7.03 15.11 0.36
CA THR A 221 5.73 14.55 0.76
C THR A 221 4.70 14.70 -0.36
N THR A 222 3.74 13.78 -0.43
CA THR A 222 2.59 13.87 -1.35
C THR A 222 1.67 15.04 -1.04
N GLY A 223 1.73 15.56 0.20
CA GLY A 223 0.95 16.68 0.68
C GLY A 223 1.00 16.80 2.20
N ARG A 224 0.70 17.99 2.72
CA ARG A 224 0.74 18.26 4.16
C ARG A 224 -0.20 17.38 5.00
N ARG A 225 -1.28 16.88 4.39
CA ARG A 225 -2.30 16.03 5.03
C ARG A 225 -2.28 14.58 4.54
N ALA A 226 -1.31 14.23 3.70
CA ALA A 226 -1.16 12.85 3.25
C ALA A 226 -0.79 11.93 4.41
N ILE A 227 -1.33 10.72 4.40
CA ILE A 227 -1.02 9.64 5.35
C ILE A 227 -0.29 8.48 4.66
N ASP A 228 -0.37 8.42 3.32
CA ASP A 228 0.36 7.46 2.50
C ASP A 228 1.69 8.07 2.06
N HIS A 229 2.80 7.40 2.40
CA HIS A 229 4.14 7.91 2.20
C HIS A 229 5.06 6.90 1.52
N VAL A 230 5.98 7.42 0.70
CA VAL A 230 7.10 6.66 0.11
C VAL A 230 8.38 7.43 0.39
N LEU A 231 9.18 6.95 1.32
CA LEU A 231 10.46 7.51 1.73
C LEU A 231 11.60 6.64 1.20
N VAL A 232 12.75 7.23 0.94
CA VAL A 232 13.89 6.50 0.38
C VAL A 232 15.19 6.82 1.08
N ARG A 233 16.12 5.85 1.07
CA ARG A 233 17.52 6.01 1.44
C ARG A 233 18.41 5.39 0.38
N GLY A 234 19.49 6.09 -0.04
CA GLY A 234 20.42 5.60 -1.07
C GLY A 234 19.82 5.57 -2.47
N LEU A 235 18.73 6.31 -2.69
CA LEU A 235 18.09 6.53 -3.99
C LEU A 235 17.92 8.04 -4.22
N LYS A 236 18.00 8.47 -5.47
CA LYS A 236 17.71 9.84 -5.91
C LYS A 236 16.25 9.95 -6.32
N VAL A 237 15.55 10.99 -5.86
CA VAL A 237 14.20 11.29 -6.31
C VAL A 237 14.26 11.81 -7.76
N VAL A 238 13.56 11.14 -8.68
CA VAL A 238 13.40 11.53 -10.09
C VAL A 238 12.05 12.24 -10.28
N ALA A 239 10.99 11.68 -9.70
CA ALA A 239 9.71 12.34 -9.58
C ALA A 239 9.20 12.18 -8.14
N ALA A 240 8.80 13.29 -7.54
CA ALA A 240 8.26 13.32 -6.19
C ALA A 240 7.00 12.44 -6.08
N PRO A 241 6.73 11.85 -4.89
CA PRO A 241 5.50 11.16 -4.63
C PRO A 241 4.29 12.05 -4.93
N THR A 242 3.35 11.53 -5.73
CA THR A 242 2.15 12.24 -6.16
C THR A 242 0.96 11.31 -6.09
N GLN A 243 -0.13 11.79 -5.51
CA GLN A 243 -1.40 11.04 -5.50
C GLN A 243 -2.01 11.02 -6.90
N TRP A 244 -2.55 9.88 -7.30
CA TRP A 244 -3.32 9.79 -8.52
C TRP A 244 -4.58 10.65 -8.42
N PRO A 245 -4.94 11.36 -9.49
CA PRO A 245 -6.22 12.03 -9.56
C PRO A 245 -7.35 11.00 -9.58
N PRO A 246 -8.57 11.37 -9.20
CA PRO A 246 -9.71 10.45 -9.10
C PRO A 246 -9.90 9.58 -10.33
N GLU A 247 -9.82 10.17 -11.51
CA GLU A 247 -10.10 9.51 -12.81
C GLU A 247 -9.09 8.37 -13.10
N LYS A 248 -7.88 8.46 -12.56
CA LYS A 248 -6.84 7.43 -12.75
C LYS A 248 -7.12 6.16 -11.94
N ARG A 249 -7.97 6.22 -10.90
CA ARG A 249 -8.38 5.08 -10.05
C ARG A 249 -9.85 4.69 -10.23
N GLU A 250 -10.48 5.22 -11.25
CA GLU A 250 -11.86 4.92 -11.64
C GLU A 250 -11.87 4.00 -12.86
N LEU A 251 -12.79 3.05 -12.84
CA LEU A 251 -13.04 2.14 -13.96
C LEU A 251 -14.46 2.34 -14.48
N PRO A 252 -14.68 2.25 -15.80
CA PRO A 252 -16.03 2.33 -16.34
C PRO A 252 -16.84 1.08 -15.97
N LEU A 253 -18.04 1.29 -15.46
CA LEU A 253 -19.01 0.24 -15.16
C LEU A 253 -20.41 0.76 -15.51
N ASP A 254 -21.08 0.12 -16.49
CA ASP A 254 -22.44 0.46 -16.92
C ASP A 254 -22.64 1.95 -17.24
N GLY A 255 -21.65 2.55 -17.92
CA GLY A 255 -21.67 3.97 -18.31
C GLY A 255 -21.38 4.96 -17.17
N LYS A 256 -20.99 4.48 -16.00
CA LYS A 256 -20.65 5.26 -14.82
C LYS A 256 -19.24 4.94 -14.34
N ALA A 257 -18.73 5.70 -13.36
CA ALA A 257 -17.42 5.47 -12.76
C ALA A 257 -17.54 4.61 -11.51
N LEU A 258 -16.74 3.55 -11.44
CA LEU A 258 -16.47 2.76 -10.25
C LEU A 258 -15.15 3.22 -9.65
N ARG A 259 -15.16 3.93 -8.51
CA ARG A 259 -13.96 4.39 -7.82
C ARG A 259 -13.49 3.37 -6.81
N LEU A 260 -12.26 2.87 -6.98
CA LEU A 260 -11.67 1.90 -6.08
C LEU A 260 -10.99 2.58 -4.89
N SER A 261 -11.17 2.03 -3.70
CA SER A 261 -10.59 2.46 -2.42
C SER A 261 -10.94 3.90 -2.00
N ASP A 262 -10.90 4.17 -0.71
CA ASP A 262 -10.96 5.51 -0.12
C ASP A 262 -9.61 6.23 -0.18
N HIS A 263 -8.49 5.49 -0.35
CA HIS A 263 -7.17 6.04 -0.58
C HIS A 263 -6.86 6.21 -2.08
N ALA A 264 -6.22 7.32 -2.42
CA ALA A 264 -5.64 7.52 -3.74
C ALA A 264 -4.25 6.86 -3.80
N PRO A 265 -3.95 6.05 -4.84
CA PRO A 265 -2.60 5.55 -5.05
C PRO A 265 -1.56 6.68 -5.08
N VAL A 266 -0.42 6.46 -4.45
CA VAL A 266 0.74 7.36 -4.49
C VAL A 266 1.78 6.76 -5.43
N GLU A 267 2.17 7.51 -6.46
CA GLU A 267 3.20 7.15 -7.42
C GLU A 267 4.44 8.01 -7.24
N ALA A 268 5.62 7.38 -7.24
CA ALA A 268 6.90 8.05 -7.15
C ALA A 268 7.93 7.40 -8.06
N ARG A 269 8.94 8.17 -8.53
CA ARG A 269 10.06 7.62 -9.29
C ARG A 269 11.38 7.95 -8.65
N PHE A 270 12.24 6.94 -8.56
CA PHE A 270 13.56 7.03 -7.95
C PHE A 270 14.61 6.46 -8.90
N ALA A 271 15.84 6.93 -8.81
CA ALA A 271 16.98 6.36 -9.51
C ALA A 271 18.02 5.84 -8.51
N ARG A 272 18.64 4.73 -8.84
CA ARG A 272 19.80 4.25 -8.08
C ARG A 272 20.92 5.28 -8.22
N GLN A 273 21.50 5.66 -7.10
CA GLN A 273 22.75 6.44 -7.12
C GLN A 273 23.86 5.49 -7.56
N ASP A 274 24.57 5.87 -8.62
CA ASP A 274 25.81 5.16 -8.94
C ASP A 274 26.81 5.41 -7.81
N PRO A 275 27.60 4.41 -7.41
CA PRO A 275 28.64 4.64 -6.42
C PRO A 275 29.56 5.77 -6.92
N PRO A 276 30.03 6.64 -6.03
CA PRO A 276 30.95 7.70 -6.44
C PRO A 276 32.12 7.02 -7.18
N VAL A 277 32.39 7.48 -8.40
CA VAL A 277 33.59 7.08 -9.13
C VAL A 277 34.76 7.54 -8.27
N LEU A 278 35.39 6.61 -7.58
CA LEU A 278 36.65 6.91 -6.89
C LEU A 278 37.64 7.37 -7.99
N ALA A 279 37.93 8.67 -7.98
CA ALA A 279 38.98 9.20 -8.81
C ALA A 279 40.29 8.55 -8.33
N ASN A 280 40.86 7.74 -9.19
CA ASN A 280 42.19 7.16 -8.99
C ASN A 280 43.27 8.26 -9.03
#